data_a11fccace9e52bf4c96ff653b713b8dc
#
_entry.id   a11fccace9e52bf4c96ff653b713b8dc
#
_cell.length_a   1.000
_cell.length_b   1.000
_cell.length_c   1.000
_cell.angle_alpha   90.00
_cell.angle_beta   90.00
_cell.angle_gamma   90.00
#
_symmetry.space_group_name_H-M   'P 1'
#
loop_
_entity.id
_entity.type
_entity.pdbx_description
1 polymer ?
#
loop_
_entity_poly.entity_id
_entity_poly.type
_entity_poly.pdbx_seq_one_letter_code
_entity_poly.pdbx_strand_id
1 'polypeptide(L)'
;MVVLAHIKQKVSSFSNLHVFGDHFQFILLLFVPLYWFPQSIKLLFITHAFVAVMASLPVYLISLKVNKSKIFALAVSFSMLIFTGMQFAVLDGFHQSVFSPLFYAFAIYGLVFGSNWIYWSSIFGLLITKEEMALLAVSIGIIAFFKGDKRKGLATIAISLATFFFAVNFFLPAVQGEYVHSDYGVLGKTPLDVAESIFTKPALFLNLLLFPVAKAKTVFESFFSFGFLPILSPMYLISAVQQFVVRFIDTVTVHRWTNLNHYAFPLTSIMAIAAIFSARTLERIFKSREKLYFFLTLYLIFFALAQDYLLHGPVNSLFKADFYVKRQWMRDNDEVLKYIPKGVSVAATNNFGPHVSQRDKFYLIMEENSADYLLFDLANGPNKYSPLNYQTTIEILKGEIRSGNYKIDAQINKSILLKKN
;
A
#
# COMPACT_ATOMS: atom_id res chain seq x y z
N MET A 1 19.62 18.02 -7.45
CA MET A 1 20.33 17.65 -8.69
C MET A 1 20.62 16.15 -8.78
N VAL A 2 21.08 15.48 -7.73
CA VAL A 2 21.33 14.01 -7.73
C VAL A 2 20.07 13.20 -8.05
N VAL A 3 18.91 13.53 -7.52
CA VAL A 3 17.66 12.80 -7.78
C VAL A 3 17.15 12.95 -9.21
N LEU A 4 17.31 14.14 -9.81
CA LEU A 4 16.96 14.35 -11.23
C LEU A 4 17.95 13.65 -12.18
N ALA A 5 19.21 13.49 -11.78
CA ALA A 5 20.18 12.70 -12.53
C ALA A 5 19.86 11.18 -12.47
N HIS A 6 19.34 10.69 -11.35
CA HIS A 6 18.89 9.30 -11.19
C HIS A 6 17.59 8.99 -11.94
N ILE A 7 16.78 10.00 -12.26
CA ILE A 7 15.58 9.84 -13.12
C ILE A 7 15.98 9.40 -14.55
N LYS A 8 17.18 9.70 -14.99
CA LYS A 8 17.71 9.25 -16.30
C LYS A 8 18.43 7.91 -16.28
N GLN A 9 18.79 7.38 -15.12
CA GLN A 9 19.40 6.05 -14.98
C GLN A 9 18.35 5.03 -14.53
N LYS A 10 18.48 3.79 -15.01
CA LYS A 10 17.70 2.65 -14.51
C LYS A 10 17.89 2.56 -13.00
N VAL A 11 16.92 3.02 -12.24
CA VAL A 11 17.06 3.28 -10.79
C VAL A 11 16.96 2.01 -9.97
N SER A 12 16.48 0.93 -10.54
CA SER A 12 16.37 -0.34 -9.86
C SER A 12 17.28 -1.38 -10.49
N SER A 13 18.45 -1.60 -9.88
CA SER A 13 19.26 -2.79 -10.12
C SER A 13 18.52 -4.09 -9.74
N PHE A 14 17.40 -3.97 -9.05
CA PHE A 14 16.52 -5.06 -8.62
C PHE A 14 15.60 -5.58 -9.72
N SER A 15 15.07 -4.70 -10.58
CA SER A 15 14.06 -5.07 -11.58
C SER A 15 14.33 -4.51 -12.97
N ASN A 16 15.42 -3.78 -13.17
CA ASN A 16 15.67 -2.99 -14.40
C ASN A 16 14.52 -2.01 -14.75
N LEU A 17 13.66 -1.70 -13.77
CA LEU A 17 12.53 -0.80 -13.96
C LEU A 17 12.93 0.64 -13.66
N HIS A 18 12.47 1.55 -14.51
CA HIS A 18 12.52 2.97 -14.19
C HIS A 18 11.46 3.31 -13.16
N VAL A 19 11.76 4.12 -12.14
CA VAL A 19 10.82 4.48 -11.08
C VAL A 19 9.46 4.96 -11.59
N PHE A 20 9.44 5.80 -12.64
CA PHE A 20 8.20 6.26 -13.27
C PHE A 20 7.72 5.33 -14.39
N GLY A 21 8.44 4.27 -14.72
CA GLY A 21 8.04 3.24 -15.66
C GLY A 21 7.38 2.04 -14.98
N ASP A 22 7.65 1.86 -13.68
CA ASP A 22 6.95 0.89 -12.85
C ASP A 22 5.47 1.29 -12.64
N HIS A 23 5.25 2.51 -12.15
CA HIS A 23 3.91 3.07 -11.93
C HIS A 23 3.86 4.56 -12.28
N PHE A 24 2.67 5.07 -12.60
CA PHE A 24 2.38 6.49 -12.74
C PHE A 24 2.28 7.15 -11.36
N GLN A 25 3.44 7.43 -10.74
CA GLN A 25 3.56 7.74 -9.31
C GLN A 25 4.30 9.05 -9.01
N PHE A 26 3.87 10.15 -9.64
CA PHE A 26 4.50 11.47 -9.44
C PHE A 26 4.43 11.98 -8.00
N ILE A 27 3.54 11.45 -7.17
CA ILE A 27 3.47 11.75 -5.74
C ILE A 27 4.81 11.49 -5.02
N LEU A 28 5.65 10.60 -5.53
CA LEU A 28 6.97 10.31 -4.97
C LEU A 28 7.90 11.52 -4.97
N LEU A 29 7.67 12.50 -5.83
CA LEU A 29 8.45 13.74 -5.85
C LEU A 29 8.36 14.50 -4.52
N LEU A 30 7.29 14.33 -3.75
CA LEU A 30 7.15 14.91 -2.41
C LEU A 30 8.17 14.35 -1.40
N PHE A 31 8.69 13.15 -1.66
CA PHE A 31 9.67 12.50 -0.77
C PHE A 31 11.12 12.83 -1.14
N VAL A 32 11.36 13.44 -2.29
CA VAL A 32 12.73 13.82 -2.75
C VAL A 32 13.51 14.62 -1.70
N PRO A 33 12.92 15.64 -1.02
CA PRO A 33 13.63 16.39 -0.01
C PRO A 33 14.11 15.57 1.19
N LEU A 34 13.47 14.44 1.48
CA LEU A 34 13.88 13.57 2.60
C LEU A 34 15.25 12.96 2.37
N TYR A 35 15.65 12.74 1.10
CA TYR A 35 16.94 12.18 0.76
C TYR A 35 18.12 13.16 0.95
N TRP A 36 17.85 14.41 1.27
CA TRP A 36 18.90 15.37 1.64
C TRP A 36 19.37 15.20 3.09
N PHE A 37 18.62 14.43 3.89
CA PHE A 37 18.93 14.24 5.31
C PHE A 37 19.65 12.90 5.55
N PRO A 38 20.57 12.84 6.51
CA PRO A 38 21.06 11.57 7.06
C PRO A 38 19.88 10.71 7.53
N GLN A 39 19.97 9.39 7.37
CA GLN A 39 18.90 8.45 7.74
C GLN A 39 17.59 8.64 6.94
N SER A 40 17.66 9.10 5.69
CA SER A 40 16.50 9.38 4.83
C SER A 40 15.52 8.19 4.74
N ILE A 41 16.00 6.94 4.81
CA ILE A 41 15.13 5.75 4.81
C ILE A 41 14.26 5.69 6.05
N LYS A 42 14.78 5.99 7.24
CA LYS A 42 13.97 6.06 8.47
C LYS A 42 12.95 7.19 8.38
N LEU A 43 13.36 8.34 7.84
CA LEU A 43 12.45 9.48 7.61
C LEU A 43 11.36 9.12 6.61
N LEU A 44 11.68 8.34 5.57
CA LEU A 44 10.70 7.85 4.61
C LEU A 44 9.61 7.01 5.30
N PHE A 45 9.99 6.04 6.14
CA PHE A 45 9.03 5.21 6.87
C PHE A 45 8.23 6.02 7.91
N ILE A 46 8.86 6.95 8.61
CA ILE A 46 8.17 7.85 9.56
C ILE A 46 7.13 8.69 8.80
N THR A 47 7.50 9.27 7.65
CA THR A 47 6.58 10.07 6.83
C THR A 47 5.46 9.21 6.26
N HIS A 48 5.76 7.97 5.83
CA HIS A 48 4.75 7.01 5.38
C HIS A 48 3.71 6.73 6.48
N ALA A 49 4.16 6.39 7.70
CA ALA A 49 3.27 6.17 8.83
C ALA A 49 2.49 7.45 9.22
N PHE A 50 3.14 8.63 9.16
CA PHE A 50 2.49 9.90 9.41
C PHE A 50 1.36 10.20 8.42
N VAL A 51 1.57 9.96 7.11
CA VAL A 51 0.52 10.13 6.09
C VAL A 51 -0.64 9.18 6.35
N ALA A 52 -0.37 7.91 6.72
CA ALA A 52 -1.41 6.95 7.08
C ALA A 52 -2.28 7.44 8.25
N VAL A 53 -1.63 7.97 9.31
CA VAL A 53 -2.35 8.54 10.46
C VAL A 53 -3.12 9.79 10.06
N MET A 54 -2.52 10.68 9.26
CA MET A 54 -3.17 11.91 8.80
C MET A 54 -4.42 11.65 7.96
N ALA A 55 -4.55 10.49 7.32
CA ALA A 55 -5.78 10.09 6.62
C ALA A 55 -7.01 9.99 7.56
N SER A 56 -6.81 9.82 8.86
CA SER A 56 -7.90 9.81 9.84
C SER A 56 -8.47 11.22 10.10
N LEU A 57 -7.73 12.28 9.84
CA LEU A 57 -8.18 13.66 10.06
C LEU A 57 -9.42 14.03 9.22
N PRO A 58 -9.43 13.89 7.88
CA PRO A 58 -10.63 14.17 7.11
C PRO A 58 -11.81 13.25 7.48
N VAL A 59 -11.55 12.00 7.87
CA VAL A 59 -12.60 11.08 8.38
C VAL A 59 -13.20 11.62 9.68
N TYR A 60 -12.37 12.06 10.63
CA TYR A 60 -12.82 12.72 11.85
C TYR A 60 -13.68 13.96 11.56
N LEU A 61 -13.21 14.82 10.66
CA LEU A 61 -13.90 16.06 10.30
C LEU A 61 -15.25 15.79 9.61
N ILE A 62 -15.33 14.78 8.74
CA ILE A 62 -16.59 14.35 8.11
C ILE A 62 -17.54 13.87 9.19
N SER A 63 -17.09 12.95 10.05
CA SER A 63 -17.94 12.40 11.13
C SER A 63 -18.42 13.48 12.08
N LEU A 64 -17.52 14.38 12.50
CA LEU A 64 -17.87 15.50 13.39
C LEU A 64 -18.97 16.39 12.79
N LYS A 65 -18.90 16.70 11.51
CA LYS A 65 -19.90 17.53 10.84
C LYS A 65 -21.19 16.80 10.53
N VAL A 66 -21.12 15.52 10.10
CA VAL A 66 -22.29 14.71 9.74
C VAL A 66 -23.04 14.22 10.97
N ASN A 67 -22.32 13.62 11.89
CA ASN A 67 -22.87 12.95 13.08
C ASN A 67 -22.94 13.89 14.30
N LYS A 68 -22.23 15.01 14.31
CA LYS A 68 -22.14 16.01 15.40
C LYS A 68 -21.89 15.38 16.79
N SER A 69 -21.13 14.28 16.83
CA SER A 69 -20.69 13.59 18.04
C SER A 69 -19.18 13.44 18.02
N LYS A 70 -18.49 14.11 18.95
CA LYS A 70 -17.02 14.07 19.05
C LYS A 70 -16.52 12.66 19.36
N ILE A 71 -17.19 11.96 20.29
CA ILE A 71 -16.79 10.63 20.73
C ILE A 71 -16.96 9.63 19.58
N PHE A 72 -18.05 9.69 18.84
CA PHE A 72 -18.26 8.83 17.68
C PHE A 72 -17.25 9.15 16.55
N ALA A 73 -16.96 10.43 16.32
CA ALA A 73 -15.95 10.81 15.32
C ALA A 73 -14.54 10.26 15.67
N LEU A 74 -14.18 10.30 16.97
CA LEU A 74 -12.95 9.67 17.44
C LEU A 74 -12.99 8.15 17.28
N ALA A 75 -14.11 7.50 17.59
CA ALA A 75 -14.27 6.05 17.44
C ALA A 75 -14.12 5.58 16.00
N VAL A 76 -14.73 6.27 15.02
CA VAL A 76 -14.59 5.94 13.59
C VAL A 76 -13.15 6.11 13.13
N SER A 77 -12.49 7.22 13.53
CA SER A 77 -11.08 7.46 13.20
C SER A 77 -10.16 6.42 13.83
N PHE A 78 -10.40 6.05 15.08
CA PHE A 78 -9.70 4.98 15.76
C PHE A 78 -9.91 3.64 15.04
N SER A 79 -11.16 3.27 14.72
CA SER A 79 -11.47 2.03 14.00
C SER A 79 -10.77 1.97 12.64
N MET A 80 -10.67 3.10 11.93
CA MET A 80 -9.91 3.19 10.68
C MET A 80 -8.42 2.87 10.90
N LEU A 81 -7.81 3.42 11.94
CA LEU A 81 -6.38 3.22 12.25
C LEU A 81 -6.09 1.80 12.75
N ILE A 82 -7.04 1.20 13.51
CA ILE A 82 -6.92 -0.17 14.03
C ILE A 82 -7.36 -1.21 13.00
N PHE A 83 -8.02 -0.82 11.91
CA PHE A 83 -8.32 -1.75 10.83
C PHE A 83 -7.05 -2.50 10.40
N THR A 84 -7.07 -3.83 10.49
CA THR A 84 -5.89 -4.66 10.18
C THR A 84 -5.33 -4.41 8.78
N GLY A 85 -6.21 -4.08 7.81
CA GLY A 85 -5.79 -3.68 6.47
C GLY A 85 -4.93 -2.40 6.45
N MET A 86 -5.22 -1.41 7.32
CA MET A 86 -4.37 -0.23 7.48
C MET A 86 -3.02 -0.61 8.08
N GLN A 87 -3.04 -1.39 9.16
CA GLN A 87 -1.85 -1.76 9.91
C GLN A 87 -0.89 -2.61 9.07
N PHE A 88 -1.40 -3.66 8.41
CA PHE A 88 -0.59 -4.50 7.53
C PHE A 88 -0.07 -3.74 6.32
N ALA A 89 -0.87 -2.84 5.74
CA ALA A 89 -0.44 -2.01 4.62
C ALA A 89 0.71 -1.07 4.99
N VAL A 90 0.74 -0.53 6.21
CA VAL A 90 1.86 0.29 6.72
C VAL A 90 3.11 -0.57 6.94
N LEU A 91 2.96 -1.83 7.38
CA LEU A 91 4.07 -2.75 7.62
C LEU A 91 4.59 -3.44 6.35
N ASP A 92 3.83 -3.42 5.26
CA ASP A 92 4.22 -4.01 3.97
C ASP A 92 5.43 -3.29 3.33
N GLY A 93 5.84 -2.18 3.89
CA GLY A 93 6.92 -1.34 3.41
C GLY A 93 6.41 0.01 2.91
N PHE A 94 7.30 0.77 2.27
CA PHE A 94 6.92 2.06 1.70
C PHE A 94 6.16 1.86 0.38
N HIS A 95 4.92 2.35 0.32
CA HIS A 95 4.10 2.37 -0.88
C HIS A 95 3.41 3.73 -1.03
N GLN A 96 3.45 4.30 -2.24
CA GLN A 96 2.79 5.57 -2.56
C GLN A 96 1.26 5.52 -2.37
N SER A 97 0.66 4.36 -2.42
CA SER A 97 -0.78 4.15 -2.18
C SER A 97 -1.25 4.58 -0.77
N VAL A 98 -0.32 4.84 0.17
CA VAL A 98 -0.62 5.40 1.50
C VAL A 98 -1.36 6.75 1.42
N PHE A 99 -1.19 7.48 0.33
CA PHE A 99 -1.91 8.74 0.11
C PHE A 99 -3.38 8.54 -0.26
N SER A 100 -3.75 7.36 -0.76
CA SER A 100 -5.10 7.13 -1.27
C SER A 100 -6.20 7.32 -0.22
N PRO A 101 -6.09 6.85 1.04
CA PRO A 101 -7.13 7.09 2.03
C PRO A 101 -7.24 8.57 2.42
N LEU A 102 -6.12 9.31 2.43
CA LEU A 102 -6.11 10.74 2.73
C LEU A 102 -6.86 11.52 1.65
N PHE A 103 -6.47 11.34 0.38
CA PHE A 103 -7.09 12.05 -0.74
C PHE A 103 -8.54 11.60 -0.98
N TYR A 104 -8.84 10.31 -0.84
CA TYR A 104 -10.22 9.84 -0.93
C TYR A 104 -11.11 10.54 0.10
N ALA A 105 -10.70 10.57 1.36
CA ALA A 105 -11.48 11.18 2.43
C ALA A 105 -11.63 12.71 2.25
N PHE A 106 -10.56 13.41 1.82
CA PHE A 106 -10.68 14.84 1.50
C PHE A 106 -11.54 15.11 0.27
N ALA A 107 -11.51 14.25 -0.76
CA ALA A 107 -12.40 14.40 -1.91
C ALA A 107 -13.88 14.27 -1.48
N ILE A 108 -14.19 13.27 -0.64
CA ILE A 108 -15.55 13.13 -0.07
C ILE A 108 -15.91 14.31 0.83
N TYR A 109 -14.96 14.82 1.64
CA TYR A 109 -15.17 16.03 2.43
C TYR A 109 -15.54 17.23 1.54
N GLY A 110 -14.73 17.47 0.48
CA GLY A 110 -14.99 18.56 -0.47
C GLY A 110 -16.32 18.41 -1.19
N LEU A 111 -16.68 17.17 -1.57
CA LEU A 111 -17.96 16.87 -2.22
C LEU A 111 -19.15 17.12 -1.29
N VAL A 112 -19.08 16.66 -0.05
CA VAL A 112 -20.21 16.73 0.91
C VAL A 112 -20.41 18.14 1.45
N PHE A 113 -19.33 18.88 1.66
CA PHE A 113 -19.39 20.23 2.26
C PHE A 113 -19.18 21.38 1.25
N GLY A 114 -19.15 21.07 -0.04
CA GLY A 114 -19.17 22.06 -1.11
C GLY A 114 -17.84 22.78 -1.37
N SER A 115 -16.71 22.28 -0.87
CA SER A 115 -15.40 22.87 -1.10
C SER A 115 -14.78 22.36 -2.41
N ASN A 116 -14.91 23.14 -3.49
CA ASN A 116 -14.35 22.76 -4.79
C ASN A 116 -12.82 22.65 -4.78
N TRP A 117 -12.14 23.52 -4.04
CA TRP A 117 -10.68 23.46 -3.92
C TRP A 117 -10.23 22.13 -3.29
N ILE A 118 -10.80 21.76 -2.13
CA ILE A 118 -10.45 20.50 -1.46
C ILE A 118 -10.81 19.31 -2.36
N TYR A 119 -11.94 19.36 -3.03
CA TYR A 119 -12.37 18.29 -3.93
C TYR A 119 -11.34 18.07 -5.05
N TRP A 120 -11.07 19.10 -5.85
CA TRP A 120 -10.23 18.97 -7.04
C TRP A 120 -8.75 18.74 -6.71
N SER A 121 -8.22 19.35 -5.64
CA SER A 121 -6.85 19.06 -5.20
C SER A 121 -6.70 17.61 -4.74
N SER A 122 -7.74 17.04 -4.13
CA SER A 122 -7.73 15.63 -3.70
C SER A 122 -7.88 14.67 -4.88
N ILE A 123 -8.73 14.99 -5.87
CA ILE A 123 -8.80 14.22 -7.11
C ILE A 123 -7.43 14.25 -7.82
N PHE A 124 -6.83 15.43 -7.97
CA PHE A 124 -5.48 15.54 -8.53
C PHE A 124 -4.46 14.70 -7.76
N GLY A 125 -4.49 14.75 -6.41
CA GLY A 125 -3.63 13.94 -5.56
C GLY A 125 -3.78 12.44 -5.82
N LEU A 126 -5.01 11.93 -5.99
CA LEU A 126 -5.24 10.54 -6.36
C LEU A 126 -4.63 10.21 -7.73
N LEU A 127 -4.85 11.07 -8.73
CA LEU A 127 -4.40 10.82 -10.10
C LEU A 127 -2.87 10.74 -10.24
N ILE A 128 -2.12 11.47 -9.40
CA ILE A 128 -0.65 11.42 -9.40
C ILE A 128 -0.06 10.38 -8.45
N THR A 129 -0.90 9.66 -7.69
CA THR A 129 -0.44 8.67 -6.71
C THR A 129 -0.05 7.35 -7.39
N LYS A 130 -0.92 6.83 -8.24
CA LYS A 130 -0.72 5.61 -9.00
C LYS A 130 -1.82 5.51 -10.07
N GLU A 131 -1.54 4.89 -11.23
CA GLU A 131 -2.50 4.78 -12.33
C GLU A 131 -3.84 4.16 -11.90
N GLU A 132 -3.83 3.14 -11.05
CA GLU A 132 -5.05 2.50 -10.56
C GLU A 132 -5.89 3.38 -9.63
N MET A 133 -5.30 4.43 -9.02
CA MET A 133 -6.05 5.40 -8.20
C MET A 133 -6.96 6.29 -9.05
N ALA A 134 -6.71 6.38 -10.34
CA ALA A 134 -7.66 7.01 -11.26
C ALA A 134 -9.00 6.25 -11.31
N LEU A 135 -8.98 4.91 -11.23
CA LEU A 135 -10.22 4.13 -11.15
C LEU A 135 -10.96 4.34 -9.81
N LEU A 136 -10.22 4.59 -8.72
CA LEU A 136 -10.82 5.02 -7.45
C LEU A 136 -11.48 6.40 -7.61
N ALA A 137 -10.83 7.34 -8.29
CA ALA A 137 -11.40 8.65 -8.56
C ALA A 137 -12.67 8.58 -9.45
N VAL A 138 -12.74 7.63 -10.40
CA VAL A 138 -13.98 7.34 -11.15
C VAL A 138 -15.13 7.02 -10.19
N SER A 139 -14.90 6.20 -9.17
CA SER A 139 -15.95 5.87 -8.19
C SER A 139 -16.42 7.09 -7.41
N ILE A 140 -15.51 8.04 -7.09
CA ILE A 140 -15.89 9.33 -6.46
C ILE A 140 -16.74 10.16 -7.43
N GLY A 141 -16.40 10.17 -8.72
CA GLY A 141 -17.19 10.83 -9.75
C GLY A 141 -18.61 10.26 -9.86
N ILE A 142 -18.75 8.92 -9.77
CA ILE A 142 -20.05 8.24 -9.74
C ILE A 142 -20.85 8.68 -8.50
N ILE A 143 -20.21 8.72 -7.33
CA ILE A 143 -20.84 9.19 -6.08
C ILE A 143 -21.31 10.65 -6.25
N ALA A 144 -20.47 11.53 -6.81
CA ALA A 144 -20.81 12.93 -7.06
C ALA A 144 -22.03 13.08 -7.99
N PHE A 145 -22.06 12.28 -9.06
CA PHE A 145 -23.18 12.25 -10.01
C PHE A 145 -24.51 11.88 -9.33
N PHE A 146 -24.52 10.80 -8.55
CA PHE A 146 -25.73 10.35 -7.83
C PHE A 146 -26.11 11.25 -6.67
N LYS A 147 -25.16 12.03 -6.12
CA LYS A 147 -25.47 13.06 -5.10
C LYS A 147 -26.04 14.36 -5.69
N GLY A 148 -26.20 14.42 -7.00
CA GLY A 148 -26.85 15.54 -7.70
C GLY A 148 -25.89 16.52 -8.37
N ASP A 149 -24.57 16.48 -8.12
CA ASP A 149 -23.59 17.29 -8.83
C ASP A 149 -23.12 16.56 -10.11
N LYS A 150 -24.03 16.46 -11.07
CA LYS A 150 -23.81 15.73 -12.32
C LYS A 150 -22.61 16.26 -13.11
N ARG A 151 -22.41 17.59 -13.14
CA ARG A 151 -21.28 18.20 -13.88
C ARG A 151 -19.94 17.79 -13.28
N LYS A 152 -19.83 17.94 -11.97
CA LYS A 152 -18.62 17.54 -11.22
C LYS A 152 -18.37 16.03 -11.34
N GLY A 153 -19.43 15.22 -11.22
CA GLY A 153 -19.36 13.77 -11.38
C GLY A 153 -18.82 13.36 -12.75
N LEU A 154 -19.44 13.85 -13.83
CA LEU A 154 -19.01 13.54 -15.20
C LEU A 154 -17.59 14.06 -15.49
N ALA A 155 -17.26 15.27 -15.05
CA ALA A 155 -15.91 15.81 -15.21
C ALA A 155 -14.85 14.95 -14.49
N THR A 156 -15.14 14.50 -13.26
CA THR A 156 -14.24 13.62 -12.51
C THR A 156 -14.06 12.28 -13.24
N ILE A 157 -15.15 11.65 -13.69
CA ILE A 157 -15.09 10.40 -14.45
C ILE A 157 -14.23 10.57 -15.71
N ALA A 158 -14.51 11.61 -16.50
CA ALA A 158 -13.83 11.87 -17.77
C ALA A 158 -12.31 12.10 -17.56
N ILE A 159 -11.94 12.98 -16.63
CA ILE A 159 -10.53 13.28 -16.33
C ILE A 159 -9.81 12.02 -15.80
N SER A 160 -10.46 11.26 -14.91
CA SER A 160 -9.86 10.08 -14.32
C SER A 160 -9.64 8.97 -15.35
N LEU A 161 -10.63 8.69 -16.21
CA LEU A 161 -10.48 7.71 -17.29
C LEU A 161 -9.43 8.16 -18.32
N ALA A 162 -9.41 9.46 -18.68
CA ALA A 162 -8.39 10.00 -19.56
C ALA A 162 -6.98 9.86 -18.96
N THR A 163 -6.81 10.13 -17.66
CA THR A 163 -5.52 9.96 -16.95
C THR A 163 -5.10 8.50 -16.92
N PHE A 164 -6.03 7.58 -16.59
CA PHE A 164 -5.74 6.14 -16.60
C PHE A 164 -5.30 5.68 -17.99
N PHE A 165 -6.08 6.01 -19.01
CA PHE A 165 -5.78 5.65 -20.41
C PHE A 165 -4.44 6.23 -20.87
N PHE A 166 -4.16 7.50 -20.57
CA PHE A 166 -2.87 8.14 -20.88
C PHE A 166 -1.71 7.44 -20.16
N ALA A 167 -1.85 7.16 -18.86
CA ALA A 167 -0.80 6.51 -18.09
C ALA A 167 -0.46 5.13 -18.66
N VAL A 168 -1.46 4.29 -18.91
CA VAL A 168 -1.27 2.87 -19.27
C VAL A 168 -0.85 2.69 -20.73
N ASN A 169 -1.38 3.51 -21.66
CA ASN A 169 -1.13 3.31 -23.09
C ASN A 169 -0.04 4.21 -23.68
N PHE A 170 0.31 5.31 -23.01
CA PHE A 170 1.29 6.26 -23.54
C PHE A 170 2.46 6.48 -22.60
N PHE A 171 2.21 6.89 -21.35
CA PHE A 171 3.28 7.31 -20.47
C PHE A 171 4.17 6.13 -20.01
N LEU A 172 3.57 5.10 -19.42
CA LEU A 172 4.32 3.94 -18.92
C LEU A 172 5.08 3.20 -20.03
N PRO A 173 4.45 2.92 -21.20
CA PRO A 173 5.17 2.36 -22.34
C PRO A 173 6.29 3.26 -22.88
N ALA A 174 6.11 4.57 -22.91
CA ALA A 174 7.16 5.50 -23.36
C ALA A 174 8.37 5.51 -22.43
N VAL A 175 8.20 5.26 -21.13
CA VAL A 175 9.28 5.25 -20.13
C VAL A 175 9.95 3.87 -20.01
N GLN A 176 9.19 2.77 -20.07
CA GLN A 176 9.67 1.41 -19.78
C GLN A 176 9.70 0.48 -21.01
N GLY A 177 9.07 0.87 -22.12
CA GLY A 177 8.89 0.02 -23.31
C GLY A 177 7.52 -0.68 -23.35
N GLU A 178 6.97 -0.98 -22.19
CA GLU A 178 5.64 -1.64 -22.03
C GLU A 178 5.00 -1.25 -20.71
N TYR A 179 3.70 -1.55 -20.54
CA TYR A 179 3.06 -1.48 -19.25
C TYR A 179 3.26 -2.82 -18.50
N VAL A 180 4.18 -2.84 -17.56
CA VAL A 180 4.64 -4.06 -16.87
C VAL A 180 3.58 -4.74 -15.99
N HIS A 181 2.52 -4.02 -15.61
CA HIS A 181 1.41 -4.56 -14.81
C HIS A 181 0.17 -4.88 -15.65
N SER A 182 0.36 -5.18 -16.93
CA SER A 182 -0.72 -5.44 -17.88
C SER A 182 -1.29 -6.86 -17.83
N ASP A 183 -0.61 -7.81 -17.18
CA ASP A 183 -1.05 -9.20 -17.16
C ASP A 183 -2.12 -9.43 -16.10
N TYR A 184 -3.36 -9.65 -16.58
CA TYR A 184 -4.53 -10.02 -15.74
C TYR A 184 -4.84 -11.52 -15.83
N GLY A 185 -3.89 -12.33 -16.29
CA GLY A 185 -4.01 -13.78 -16.40
C GLY A 185 -5.10 -14.18 -17.41
N VAL A 186 -6.10 -14.92 -16.93
CA VAL A 186 -7.17 -15.49 -17.80
C VAL A 186 -8.10 -14.44 -18.43
N LEU A 187 -8.05 -13.18 -17.97
CA LEU A 187 -8.85 -12.09 -18.53
C LEU A 187 -8.16 -11.35 -19.69
N GLY A 188 -6.86 -11.59 -19.88
CA GLY A 188 -6.07 -10.96 -20.93
C GLY A 188 -4.92 -10.11 -20.42
N LYS A 189 -4.23 -9.45 -21.35
CA LYS A 189 -3.01 -8.69 -21.08
C LYS A 189 -3.21 -7.17 -21.11
N THR A 190 -4.41 -6.70 -21.41
CA THR A 190 -4.69 -5.26 -21.47
C THR A 190 -5.95 -4.92 -20.66
N PRO A 191 -6.10 -3.68 -20.17
CA PRO A 191 -7.33 -3.24 -19.55
C PRO A 191 -8.57 -3.34 -20.49
N LEU A 192 -8.36 -3.27 -21.80
CA LEU A 192 -9.43 -3.45 -22.79
C LEU A 192 -9.90 -4.91 -22.84
N ASP A 193 -8.97 -5.88 -22.82
CA ASP A 193 -9.31 -7.31 -22.77
C ASP A 193 -10.14 -7.61 -21.51
N VAL A 194 -9.79 -7.01 -20.38
CA VAL A 194 -10.56 -7.13 -19.14
C VAL A 194 -11.97 -6.55 -19.31
N ALA A 195 -12.09 -5.35 -19.89
CA ALA A 195 -13.37 -4.71 -20.13
C ALA A 195 -14.24 -5.54 -21.10
N GLU A 196 -13.66 -6.08 -22.16
CA GLU A 196 -14.33 -6.97 -23.10
C GLU A 196 -14.79 -8.27 -22.41
N SER A 197 -13.98 -8.85 -21.55
CA SER A 197 -14.28 -10.10 -20.85
C SER A 197 -15.47 -9.99 -19.89
N ILE A 198 -15.78 -8.80 -19.38
CA ILE A 198 -17.01 -8.57 -18.60
C ILE A 198 -18.26 -8.91 -19.40
N PHE A 199 -18.26 -8.59 -20.70
CA PHE A 199 -19.40 -8.80 -21.59
C PHE A 199 -19.35 -10.15 -22.31
N THR A 200 -18.16 -10.61 -22.69
CA THR A 200 -17.99 -11.84 -23.49
C THR A 200 -17.88 -13.09 -22.62
N LYS A 201 -17.41 -12.97 -21.37
CA LYS A 201 -17.20 -14.08 -20.44
C LYS A 201 -17.75 -13.77 -19.02
N PRO A 202 -19.03 -13.37 -18.88
CA PRO A 202 -19.58 -12.91 -17.61
C PRO A 202 -19.52 -13.95 -16.50
N ALA A 203 -19.70 -15.22 -16.80
CA ALA A 203 -19.61 -16.31 -15.82
C ALA A 203 -18.19 -16.46 -15.27
N LEU A 204 -17.16 -16.35 -16.12
CA LEU A 204 -15.76 -16.35 -15.69
C LEU A 204 -15.47 -15.14 -14.80
N PHE A 205 -15.90 -13.95 -15.22
CA PHE A 205 -15.70 -12.72 -14.44
C PHE A 205 -16.32 -12.81 -13.05
N LEU A 206 -17.56 -13.27 -12.94
CA LEU A 206 -18.23 -13.48 -11.65
C LEU A 206 -17.54 -14.55 -10.81
N ASN A 207 -17.08 -15.64 -11.43
CA ASN A 207 -16.32 -16.67 -10.73
C ASN A 207 -15.03 -16.10 -10.12
N LEU A 208 -14.29 -15.28 -10.89
CA LEU A 208 -13.08 -14.62 -10.40
C LEU A 208 -13.34 -13.65 -9.23
N LEU A 209 -14.50 -13.01 -9.19
CA LEU A 209 -14.84 -12.14 -8.04
C LEU A 209 -15.17 -12.92 -6.77
N LEU A 210 -15.72 -14.13 -6.90
CA LEU A 210 -16.21 -14.91 -5.77
C LEU A 210 -15.19 -15.93 -5.24
N PHE A 211 -14.33 -16.46 -6.10
CA PHE A 211 -13.37 -17.51 -5.74
C PHE A 211 -11.91 -17.07 -5.94
N PRO A 212 -10.99 -17.61 -5.15
CA PRO A 212 -11.16 -18.56 -4.02
C PRO A 212 -11.75 -17.89 -2.77
N VAL A 213 -12.03 -18.68 -1.73
CA VAL A 213 -12.58 -18.26 -0.43
C VAL A 213 -11.79 -17.10 0.22
N ALA A 214 -10.50 -16.97 -0.07
CA ALA A 214 -9.68 -15.85 0.38
C ALA A 214 -10.26 -14.46 0.05
N LYS A 215 -10.96 -14.33 -1.10
CA LYS A 215 -11.61 -13.09 -1.53
C LYS A 215 -12.84 -12.80 -0.68
N ALA A 216 -13.68 -13.80 -0.43
CA ALA A 216 -14.83 -13.68 0.46
C ALA A 216 -14.39 -13.34 1.89
N LYS A 217 -13.31 -13.96 2.37
CA LYS A 217 -12.68 -13.62 3.65
C LYS A 217 -12.26 -12.16 3.71
N THR A 218 -11.61 -11.65 2.66
CA THR A 218 -11.20 -10.23 2.59
C THR A 218 -12.38 -9.28 2.65
N VAL A 219 -13.47 -9.58 1.94
CA VAL A 219 -14.71 -8.79 2.02
C VAL A 219 -15.26 -8.83 3.44
N PHE A 220 -15.41 -10.03 4.02
CA PHE A 220 -15.89 -10.20 5.39
C PHE A 220 -15.05 -9.40 6.39
N GLU A 221 -13.73 -9.53 6.36
CA GLU A 221 -12.82 -8.83 7.25
C GLU A 221 -12.94 -7.30 7.13
N SER A 222 -13.09 -6.80 5.90
CA SER A 222 -13.24 -5.36 5.66
C SER A 222 -14.52 -4.79 6.29
N PHE A 223 -15.62 -5.54 6.25
CA PHE A 223 -16.88 -5.14 6.90
C PHE A 223 -16.85 -5.39 8.41
N PHE A 224 -16.27 -6.50 8.84
CA PHE A 224 -16.18 -6.88 10.24
C PHE A 224 -15.48 -5.83 11.10
N SER A 225 -14.41 -5.21 10.60
CA SER A 225 -13.70 -4.11 11.29
C SER A 225 -14.60 -2.96 11.75
N PHE A 226 -15.65 -2.73 11.01
CA PHE A 226 -16.61 -1.66 11.26
C PHE A 226 -17.98 -2.21 11.71
N GLY A 227 -18.03 -3.46 12.20
CA GLY A 227 -19.23 -4.11 12.68
C GLY A 227 -20.34 -4.18 11.62
N PHE A 228 -19.99 -4.38 10.36
CA PHE A 228 -20.92 -4.39 9.23
C PHE A 228 -21.74 -3.10 9.05
N LEU A 229 -21.48 -2.07 9.85
CA LEU A 229 -22.17 -0.79 9.75
C LEU A 229 -22.12 -0.19 8.34
N PRO A 230 -21.01 -0.27 7.56
CA PRO A 230 -20.93 0.26 6.21
C PRO A 230 -22.02 -0.21 5.24
N ILE A 231 -22.61 -1.38 5.46
CA ILE A 231 -23.65 -1.95 4.57
C ILE A 231 -24.87 -1.03 4.41
N LEU A 232 -25.20 -0.25 5.44
CA LEU A 232 -26.34 0.66 5.43
C LEU A 232 -26.11 1.94 4.60
N SER A 233 -24.93 2.06 3.94
CA SER A 233 -24.59 3.23 3.13
C SER A 233 -24.10 2.84 1.73
N PRO A 234 -24.97 2.25 0.87
CA PRO A 234 -24.59 1.67 -0.42
C PRO A 234 -23.93 2.67 -1.37
N MET A 235 -24.29 3.95 -1.28
CA MET A 235 -23.70 5.01 -2.08
C MET A 235 -22.15 5.05 -1.97
N TYR A 236 -21.63 4.95 -0.75
CA TYR A 236 -20.18 5.01 -0.53
C TYR A 236 -19.51 3.66 -0.74
N LEU A 237 -20.27 2.55 -0.74
CA LEU A 237 -19.78 1.22 -1.08
C LEU A 237 -19.47 1.06 -2.58
N ILE A 238 -19.90 1.98 -3.45
CA ILE A 238 -19.49 2.02 -4.87
C ILE A 238 -17.96 1.98 -4.97
N SER A 239 -17.26 2.75 -4.14
CA SER A 239 -15.79 2.74 -4.10
C SER A 239 -15.21 1.44 -3.54
N ALA A 240 -15.88 0.81 -2.56
CA ALA A 240 -15.45 -0.48 -2.03
C ALA A 240 -15.59 -1.60 -3.09
N VAL A 241 -16.72 -1.63 -3.80
CA VAL A 241 -16.94 -2.57 -4.90
C VAL A 241 -15.87 -2.39 -5.98
N GLN A 242 -15.57 -1.14 -6.38
CA GLN A 242 -14.51 -0.86 -7.34
C GLN A 242 -13.16 -1.41 -6.85
N GLN A 243 -12.79 -1.21 -5.57
CA GLN A 243 -11.54 -1.73 -5.01
C GLN A 243 -11.50 -3.27 -4.99
N PHE A 244 -12.59 -3.92 -4.60
CA PHE A 244 -12.65 -5.39 -4.63
C PHE A 244 -12.55 -5.92 -6.06
N VAL A 245 -13.25 -5.31 -7.03
CA VAL A 245 -13.19 -5.71 -8.44
C VAL A 245 -11.76 -5.64 -8.95
N VAL A 246 -11.09 -4.49 -8.85
CA VAL A 246 -9.72 -4.30 -9.36
C VAL A 246 -8.72 -5.28 -8.72
N ARG A 247 -8.89 -5.60 -7.45
CA ARG A 247 -8.02 -6.54 -6.74
C ARG A 247 -8.30 -8.00 -7.08
N PHE A 248 -9.56 -8.37 -7.26
CA PHE A 248 -9.98 -9.77 -7.38
C PHE A 248 -9.91 -10.31 -8.80
N ILE A 249 -9.95 -9.44 -9.82
CA ILE A 249 -9.78 -9.84 -11.22
C ILE A 249 -8.33 -10.19 -11.57
N ASP A 250 -7.35 -9.70 -10.81
CA ASP A 250 -5.95 -10.06 -10.99
C ASP A 250 -5.72 -11.50 -10.51
N THR A 251 -5.36 -12.39 -11.43
CA THR A 251 -5.09 -13.80 -11.14
C THR A 251 -3.61 -14.13 -11.04
N VAL A 252 -2.75 -13.18 -11.36
CA VAL A 252 -1.29 -13.30 -11.30
C VAL A 252 -0.78 -12.93 -9.92
N THR A 253 -1.21 -11.78 -9.41
CA THR A 253 -0.73 -11.21 -8.15
C THR A 253 -1.68 -11.56 -7.00
N VAL A 254 -1.72 -12.82 -6.60
CA VAL A 254 -2.72 -13.35 -5.64
C VAL A 254 -2.73 -12.69 -4.27
N HIS A 255 -1.62 -12.10 -3.83
CA HIS A 255 -1.56 -11.37 -2.56
C HIS A 255 -2.38 -10.06 -2.58
N ARG A 256 -2.77 -9.54 -3.76
CA ARG A 256 -3.75 -8.44 -3.88
C ARG A 256 -5.11 -8.79 -3.30
N TRP A 257 -5.46 -10.07 -3.23
CA TRP A 257 -6.78 -10.52 -2.75
C TRP A 257 -6.95 -10.36 -1.23
N THR A 258 -5.88 -10.13 -0.48
CA THR A 258 -5.91 -10.09 0.99
C THR A 258 -5.72 -8.67 1.54
N ASN A 259 -6.13 -8.43 2.78
CA ASN A 259 -5.87 -7.18 3.48
C ASN A 259 -4.50 -7.15 4.19
N LEU A 260 -3.57 -8.01 3.78
CA LEU A 260 -2.25 -8.14 4.42
C LEU A 260 -1.17 -7.27 3.74
N ASN A 261 -1.52 -6.52 2.68
CA ASN A 261 -0.59 -5.73 1.88
C ASN A 261 -1.14 -4.32 1.62
N HIS A 262 -0.31 -3.46 1.06
CA HIS A 262 -0.61 -2.06 0.73
C HIS A 262 -1.85 -1.83 -0.14
N TYR A 263 -2.35 -2.85 -0.83
CA TYR A 263 -3.60 -2.77 -1.60
C TYR A 263 -4.84 -2.51 -0.74
N ALA A 264 -4.74 -2.68 0.58
CA ALA A 264 -5.83 -2.39 1.51
C ALA A 264 -5.99 -0.89 1.84
N PHE A 265 -5.00 -0.03 1.56
CA PHE A 265 -5.06 1.39 1.91
C PHE A 265 -6.36 2.07 1.51
N PRO A 266 -6.85 2.01 0.26
CA PRO A 266 -8.07 2.72 -0.13
C PRO A 266 -9.29 2.30 0.68
N LEU A 267 -9.41 1.00 1.01
CA LEU A 267 -10.56 0.47 1.75
C LEU A 267 -10.71 1.08 3.15
N THR A 268 -9.62 1.54 3.76
CA THR A 268 -9.62 2.05 5.13
C THR A 268 -10.55 3.26 5.30
N SER A 269 -10.38 4.28 4.46
CA SER A 269 -11.21 5.47 4.49
C SER A 269 -12.58 5.25 3.84
N ILE A 270 -12.69 4.38 2.85
CA ILE A 270 -13.97 4.02 2.22
C ILE A 270 -14.92 3.42 3.27
N MET A 271 -14.46 2.42 4.01
CA MET A 271 -15.27 1.75 5.04
C MET A 271 -15.61 2.70 6.20
N ALA A 272 -14.65 3.50 6.65
CA ALA A 272 -14.89 4.49 7.69
C ALA A 272 -15.96 5.51 7.27
N ILE A 273 -15.88 6.05 6.04
CA ILE A 273 -16.85 7.01 5.52
C ILE A 273 -18.23 6.37 5.34
N ALA A 274 -18.28 5.14 4.81
CA ALA A 274 -19.55 4.42 4.73
C ALA A 274 -20.17 4.21 6.11
N ALA A 275 -19.39 3.88 7.16
CA ALA A 275 -19.87 3.76 8.54
C ALA A 275 -20.42 5.08 9.09
N ILE A 276 -19.78 6.23 8.77
CA ILE A 276 -20.26 7.56 9.16
C ILE A 276 -21.68 7.82 8.63
N PHE A 277 -21.88 7.58 7.33
CA PHE A 277 -23.18 7.84 6.71
C PHE A 277 -24.22 6.80 7.08
N SER A 278 -23.82 5.56 7.40
CA SER A 278 -24.68 4.53 7.96
C SER A 278 -25.22 4.93 9.33
N ALA A 279 -24.34 5.44 10.19
CA ALA A 279 -24.77 5.97 11.51
C ALA A 279 -25.77 7.14 11.35
N ARG A 280 -25.57 7.99 10.34
CA ARG A 280 -26.54 9.06 10.01
C ARG A 280 -27.88 8.51 9.52
N THR A 281 -27.89 7.39 8.82
CA THR A 281 -29.12 6.71 8.41
C THR A 281 -29.86 6.14 9.62
N LEU A 282 -29.14 5.49 10.54
CA LEU A 282 -29.72 4.96 11.79
C LEU A 282 -30.30 6.06 12.68
N GLU A 283 -29.70 7.25 12.70
CA GLU A 283 -30.22 8.40 13.48
C GLU A 283 -31.66 8.76 13.11
N ARG A 284 -32.12 8.45 11.89
CA ARG A 284 -33.51 8.70 11.45
C ARG A 284 -34.51 7.75 12.09
N ILE A 285 -34.05 6.60 12.59
CA ILE A 285 -34.88 5.53 13.13
C ILE A 285 -34.88 5.58 14.66
N PHE A 286 -33.79 5.98 15.28
CA PHE A 286 -33.60 5.99 16.72
C PHE A 286 -34.08 7.29 17.36
N LYS A 287 -34.87 7.18 18.45
CA LYS A 287 -35.45 8.35 19.15
C LYS A 287 -34.40 9.20 19.89
N SER A 288 -33.37 8.57 20.44
CA SER A 288 -32.32 9.26 21.22
C SER A 288 -30.99 9.22 20.46
N ARG A 289 -30.59 10.36 19.95
CA ARG A 289 -29.34 10.55 19.25
C ARG A 289 -28.12 10.27 20.12
N GLU A 290 -28.12 10.77 21.36
CA GLU A 290 -27.01 10.60 22.29
C GLU A 290 -26.74 9.13 22.60
N LYS A 291 -27.82 8.40 22.93
CA LYS A 291 -27.76 6.96 23.21
C LYS A 291 -27.29 6.18 21.99
N LEU A 292 -27.78 6.54 20.79
CA LEU A 292 -27.32 5.90 19.54
C LEU A 292 -25.84 6.06 19.34
N TYR A 293 -25.31 7.29 19.38
CA TYR A 293 -23.90 7.53 19.13
C TYR A 293 -23.00 6.98 20.24
N PHE A 294 -23.46 6.97 21.49
CA PHE A 294 -22.76 6.28 22.57
C PHE A 294 -22.66 4.77 22.29
N PHE A 295 -23.78 4.12 21.96
CA PHE A 295 -23.81 2.71 21.60
C PHE A 295 -22.91 2.42 20.38
N LEU A 296 -23.06 3.17 19.29
CA LEU A 296 -22.25 2.99 18.08
C LEU A 296 -20.75 3.22 18.33
N THR A 297 -20.39 4.09 19.25
CA THR A 297 -19.00 4.29 19.69
C THR A 297 -18.43 3.00 20.29
N LEU A 298 -19.13 2.44 21.29
CA LEU A 298 -18.69 1.19 21.94
C LEU A 298 -18.68 0.02 20.94
N TYR A 299 -19.68 -0.04 20.09
CA TYR A 299 -19.83 -1.05 19.05
C TYR A 299 -18.64 -1.04 18.08
N LEU A 300 -18.28 0.12 17.52
CA LEU A 300 -17.15 0.25 16.61
C LEU A 300 -15.82 -0.08 17.28
N ILE A 301 -15.60 0.41 18.49
CA ILE A 301 -14.37 0.10 19.24
C ILE A 301 -14.26 -1.40 19.50
N PHE A 302 -15.37 -2.04 19.89
CA PHE A 302 -15.40 -3.49 20.10
C PHE A 302 -15.01 -4.26 18.85
N PHE A 303 -15.63 -3.97 17.69
CA PHE A 303 -15.33 -4.68 16.45
C PHE A 303 -13.92 -4.41 15.94
N ALA A 304 -13.42 -3.18 16.08
CA ALA A 304 -12.04 -2.85 15.70
C ALA A 304 -11.02 -3.63 16.53
N LEU A 305 -11.19 -3.68 17.85
CA LEU A 305 -10.32 -4.43 18.75
C LEU A 305 -10.47 -5.94 18.58
N ALA A 306 -11.71 -6.43 18.40
CA ALA A 306 -12.00 -7.84 18.15
C ALA A 306 -11.31 -8.32 16.86
N GLN A 307 -11.36 -7.53 15.79
CA GLN A 307 -10.66 -7.85 14.55
C GLN A 307 -9.14 -7.91 14.75
N ASP A 308 -8.56 -6.88 15.38
CA ASP A 308 -7.12 -6.83 15.62
C ASP A 308 -6.65 -8.04 16.44
N TYR A 309 -7.43 -8.42 17.46
CA TYR A 309 -7.14 -9.60 18.27
C TYR A 309 -7.26 -10.91 17.48
N LEU A 310 -8.38 -11.12 16.76
CA LEU A 310 -8.67 -12.37 16.04
C LEU A 310 -7.75 -12.59 14.84
N LEU A 311 -7.35 -11.52 14.15
CA LEU A 311 -6.46 -11.59 12.99
C LEU A 311 -4.99 -11.40 13.36
N HIS A 312 -4.66 -11.38 14.65
CA HIS A 312 -3.31 -11.12 15.14
C HIS A 312 -2.70 -9.85 14.53
N GLY A 313 -3.48 -8.77 14.54
CA GLY A 313 -3.07 -7.48 13.98
C GLY A 313 -1.78 -6.95 14.62
N PRO A 314 -1.04 -6.11 13.90
CA PRO A 314 0.26 -5.59 14.34
C PRO A 314 0.24 -4.86 15.68
N VAL A 315 -0.88 -4.21 16.05
CA VAL A 315 -1.02 -3.52 17.35
C VAL A 315 -0.87 -4.49 18.53
N ASN A 316 -1.25 -5.76 18.36
CA ASN A 316 -1.00 -6.78 19.40
C ASN A 316 0.50 -6.95 19.74
N SER A 317 1.40 -6.60 18.82
CA SER A 317 2.83 -6.67 19.06
C SER A 317 3.31 -5.64 20.08
N LEU A 318 2.59 -4.50 20.22
CA LEU A 318 2.91 -3.47 21.20
C LEU A 318 2.80 -3.95 22.66
N PHE A 319 2.03 -5.01 22.89
CA PHE A 319 1.85 -5.62 24.21
C PHE A 319 2.80 -6.79 24.48
N LYS A 320 3.71 -7.09 23.56
CA LYS A 320 4.70 -8.15 23.68
C LYS A 320 6.07 -7.56 24.03
N ALA A 321 6.67 -7.98 25.14
CA ALA A 321 8.00 -7.52 25.57
C ALA A 321 9.06 -7.72 24.47
N ASP A 322 8.99 -8.85 23.76
CA ASP A 322 9.90 -9.19 22.67
C ASP A 322 9.90 -8.20 21.50
N PHE A 323 8.82 -7.43 21.34
CA PHE A 323 8.73 -6.39 20.30
C PHE A 323 9.75 -5.29 20.52
N TYR A 324 10.10 -5.01 21.79
CA TYR A 324 11.02 -3.92 22.17
C TYR A 324 12.46 -4.38 22.34
N VAL A 325 12.71 -5.68 22.22
CA VAL A 325 14.03 -6.26 22.40
C VAL A 325 14.79 -6.34 21.09
N LYS A 326 15.93 -5.65 21.00
CA LYS A 326 16.87 -5.81 19.90
C LYS A 326 17.55 -7.18 20.03
N ARG A 327 17.20 -8.12 19.14
CA ARG A 327 17.75 -9.49 19.14
C ARG A 327 19.23 -9.48 18.73
N GLN A 328 19.97 -10.54 19.07
CA GLN A 328 21.40 -10.63 18.78
C GLN A 328 21.69 -10.49 17.29
N TRP A 329 20.93 -11.18 16.42
CA TRP A 329 21.12 -11.10 14.97
C TRP A 329 20.94 -9.67 14.41
N MET A 330 20.08 -8.83 15.02
CA MET A 330 19.95 -7.42 14.62
C MET A 330 21.20 -6.62 14.97
N ARG A 331 21.83 -6.92 16.11
CA ARG A 331 23.10 -6.30 16.51
C ARG A 331 24.25 -6.74 15.60
N ASP A 332 24.28 -8.02 15.26
CA ASP A 332 25.29 -8.60 14.35
C ASP A 332 25.18 -7.96 12.96
N ASN A 333 23.96 -7.80 12.45
CA ASN A 333 23.69 -7.12 11.19
C ASN A 333 24.13 -5.63 11.23
N ASP A 334 23.83 -4.90 12.31
CA ASP A 334 24.27 -3.53 12.44
C ASP A 334 25.80 -3.41 12.51
N GLU A 335 26.47 -4.40 13.10
CA GLU A 335 27.91 -4.40 13.21
C GLU A 335 28.59 -4.67 11.86
N VAL A 336 28.15 -5.71 11.11
CA VAL A 336 28.75 -6.05 9.82
C VAL A 336 28.58 -4.93 8.79
N LEU A 337 27.50 -4.13 8.87
CA LEU A 337 27.29 -2.97 8.00
C LEU A 337 28.39 -1.90 8.12
N LYS A 338 29.09 -1.81 9.25
CA LYS A 338 30.16 -0.82 9.47
C LYS A 338 31.41 -1.11 8.65
N TYR A 339 31.61 -2.35 8.22
CA TYR A 339 32.75 -2.76 7.42
C TYR A 339 32.60 -2.44 5.92
N ILE A 340 31.40 -2.02 5.48
CA ILE A 340 31.15 -1.72 4.08
C ILE A 340 31.61 -0.29 3.75
N PRO A 341 32.59 -0.10 2.86
CA PRO A 341 33.03 1.25 2.47
C PRO A 341 31.92 2.05 1.78
N LYS A 342 32.04 3.37 1.81
CA LYS A 342 31.21 4.26 1.01
C LYS A 342 31.59 4.15 -0.48
N GLY A 343 30.62 4.31 -1.38
CA GLY A 343 30.86 4.40 -2.82
C GLY A 343 31.11 3.06 -3.56
N VAL A 344 31.13 1.93 -2.84
CA VAL A 344 31.27 0.60 -3.45
C VAL A 344 29.92 0.01 -3.84
N SER A 345 29.90 -0.86 -4.83
CA SER A 345 28.69 -1.63 -5.17
C SER A 345 28.47 -2.78 -4.17
N VAL A 346 27.22 -3.01 -3.81
CA VAL A 346 26.85 -4.03 -2.82
C VAL A 346 25.68 -4.85 -3.35
N ALA A 347 25.81 -6.18 -3.31
CA ALA A 347 24.67 -7.09 -3.41
C ALA A 347 24.38 -7.66 -2.02
N ALA A 348 23.11 -7.68 -1.63
CA ALA A 348 22.73 -8.09 -0.28
C ALA A 348 21.49 -8.98 -0.27
N THR A 349 21.33 -9.79 0.77
CA THR A 349 20.04 -10.42 1.06
C THR A 349 18.99 -9.35 1.34
N ASN A 350 17.73 -9.61 1.02
CA ASN A 350 16.68 -8.58 0.96
C ASN A 350 16.45 -7.84 2.29
N ASN A 351 16.68 -8.46 3.43
CA ASN A 351 16.56 -7.82 4.75
C ASN A 351 17.65 -6.75 5.03
N PHE A 352 18.80 -6.84 4.37
CA PHE A 352 19.81 -5.77 4.38
C PHE A 352 19.49 -4.64 3.37
N GLY A 353 18.64 -4.91 2.38
CA GLY A 353 18.33 -3.98 1.30
C GLY A 353 18.13 -2.54 1.73
N PRO A 354 17.20 -2.24 2.67
CA PRO A 354 16.97 -0.87 3.14
C PRO A 354 18.21 -0.19 3.75
N HIS A 355 19.11 -0.95 4.35
CA HIS A 355 20.31 -0.42 5.02
C HIS A 355 21.43 -0.05 4.05
N VAL A 356 21.45 -0.65 2.86
CA VAL A 356 22.51 -0.45 1.86
C VAL A 356 22.03 0.18 0.55
N SER A 357 20.71 0.45 0.43
CA SER A 357 20.09 0.98 -0.81
C SER A 357 20.49 2.43 -1.15
N GLN A 358 21.07 3.21 -0.22
CA GLN A 358 21.56 4.57 -0.47
C GLN A 358 22.94 4.59 -1.15
N ARG A 359 23.09 3.84 -2.24
CA ARG A 359 24.32 3.69 -3.04
C ARG A 359 23.98 3.81 -4.51
N ASP A 360 24.96 4.22 -5.31
CA ASP A 360 24.79 4.32 -6.75
C ASP A 360 24.55 2.95 -7.40
N LYS A 361 25.12 1.90 -6.81
CA LYS A 361 24.98 0.52 -7.27
C LYS A 361 24.64 -0.40 -6.10
N PHE A 362 23.38 -0.80 -6.04
CA PHE A 362 22.86 -1.77 -5.09
C PHE A 362 22.13 -2.87 -5.83
N TYR A 363 22.34 -4.12 -5.41
CA TYR A 363 21.72 -5.30 -6.00
C TYR A 363 21.18 -6.21 -4.90
N LEU A 364 20.19 -7.04 -5.23
CA LEU A 364 19.92 -8.24 -4.44
C LEU A 364 20.87 -9.36 -4.84
N ILE A 365 21.19 -10.22 -3.89
CA ILE A 365 21.93 -11.45 -4.18
C ILE A 365 21.09 -12.33 -5.10
N MET A 366 21.70 -12.71 -6.22
CA MET A 366 21.16 -13.58 -7.26
C MET A 366 22.18 -14.69 -7.54
N GLU A 367 21.88 -15.60 -8.45
CA GLU A 367 22.80 -16.68 -8.84
C GLU A 367 24.11 -16.15 -9.44
N GLU A 368 24.03 -15.09 -10.23
CA GLU A 368 25.20 -14.40 -10.78
C GLU A 368 25.37 -13.03 -10.11
N ASN A 369 26.50 -12.82 -9.44
CA ASN A 369 26.81 -11.60 -8.71
C ASN A 369 28.07 -10.93 -9.25
N SER A 370 28.05 -9.61 -9.42
CA SER A 370 29.18 -8.82 -9.93
C SER A 370 29.59 -7.64 -9.04
N ALA A 371 28.90 -7.45 -7.91
CA ALA A 371 29.15 -6.35 -6.98
C ALA A 371 30.53 -6.45 -6.31
N ASP A 372 31.08 -5.32 -5.84
CA ASP A 372 32.35 -5.29 -5.10
C ASP A 372 32.24 -6.03 -3.76
N TYR A 373 31.06 -6.02 -3.16
CA TYR A 373 30.75 -6.68 -1.90
C TYR A 373 29.45 -7.47 -1.95
N LEU A 374 29.44 -8.66 -1.31
CA LEU A 374 28.24 -9.45 -1.10
C LEU A 374 27.93 -9.53 0.41
N LEU A 375 26.68 -9.27 0.80
CA LEU A 375 26.27 -9.22 2.20
C LEU A 375 25.13 -10.20 2.48
N PHE A 376 25.41 -11.18 3.33
CA PHE A 376 24.51 -12.27 3.68
C PHE A 376 24.04 -12.17 5.12
N ASP A 377 22.72 -12.29 5.36
CA ASP A 377 22.15 -12.62 6.67
C ASP A 377 21.62 -14.05 6.66
N LEU A 378 22.27 -14.91 7.43
CA LEU A 378 21.87 -16.30 7.64
C LEU A 378 21.35 -16.54 9.06
N ALA A 379 21.25 -15.50 9.90
CA ALA A 379 20.86 -15.62 11.31
C ALA A 379 19.34 -15.75 11.47
N ASN A 380 18.58 -15.07 10.61
CA ASN A 380 17.12 -15.00 10.74
C ASN A 380 16.41 -16.20 10.08
N GLY A 381 17.16 -17.15 9.48
CA GLY A 381 16.60 -18.32 8.82
C GLY A 381 15.85 -18.01 7.53
N PRO A 382 14.94 -18.88 7.10
CA PRO A 382 14.18 -18.69 5.87
C PRO A 382 13.35 -17.41 5.92
N ASN A 383 13.47 -16.58 4.87
CA ASN A 383 12.72 -15.36 4.69
C ASN A 383 11.73 -15.52 3.53
N LYS A 384 10.44 -15.52 3.82
CA LYS A 384 9.37 -15.70 2.83
C LYS A 384 9.30 -14.59 1.76
N TYR A 385 9.91 -13.45 2.02
CA TYR A 385 9.98 -12.33 1.08
C TYR A 385 11.28 -12.30 0.26
N SER A 386 12.20 -13.24 0.51
CA SER A 386 13.42 -13.35 -0.29
C SER A 386 13.09 -13.94 -1.67
N PRO A 387 13.64 -13.40 -2.76
CA PRO A 387 13.50 -13.99 -4.10
C PRO A 387 14.16 -15.37 -4.19
N LEU A 388 15.20 -15.61 -3.37
CA LEU A 388 15.89 -16.88 -3.25
C LEU A 388 15.47 -17.57 -1.95
N ASN A 389 15.34 -18.89 -2.00
CA ASN A 389 15.16 -19.68 -0.79
C ASN A 389 16.46 -19.73 0.04
N TYR A 390 16.32 -20.08 1.31
CA TYR A 390 17.42 -20.09 2.27
C TYR A 390 18.58 -21.04 1.86
N GLN A 391 18.25 -22.21 1.33
CA GLN A 391 19.25 -23.19 0.90
C GLN A 391 20.04 -22.69 -0.28
N THR A 392 19.38 -22.15 -1.30
CA THR A 392 20.03 -21.53 -2.46
C THR A 392 20.93 -20.38 -2.04
N THR A 393 20.51 -19.55 -1.08
CA THR A 393 21.34 -18.46 -0.55
C THR A 393 22.65 -18.98 0.08
N ILE A 394 22.59 -20.09 0.82
CA ILE A 394 23.80 -20.75 1.37
C ILE A 394 24.67 -21.33 0.27
N GLU A 395 24.07 -21.91 -0.75
CA GLU A 395 24.81 -22.51 -1.90
C GLU A 395 25.55 -21.43 -2.68
N ILE A 396 24.92 -20.27 -2.93
CA ILE A 396 25.55 -19.12 -3.54
C ILE A 396 26.74 -18.65 -2.69
N LEU A 397 26.56 -18.41 -1.39
CA LEU A 397 27.65 -18.02 -0.49
C LEU A 397 28.84 -18.96 -0.60
N LYS A 398 28.59 -20.28 -0.50
CA LYS A 398 29.65 -21.29 -0.60
C LYS A 398 30.29 -21.33 -1.99
N GLY A 399 29.51 -21.17 -3.05
CA GLY A 399 29.97 -21.12 -4.45
C GLY A 399 30.91 -19.97 -4.70
N GLU A 400 30.55 -18.76 -4.26
CA GLU A 400 31.34 -17.55 -4.43
C GLU A 400 32.70 -17.62 -3.70
N ILE A 401 32.72 -18.26 -2.52
CA ILE A 401 33.99 -18.49 -1.81
C ILE A 401 34.85 -19.58 -2.48
N ARG A 402 34.21 -20.70 -2.91
CA ARG A 402 34.95 -21.83 -3.55
C ARG A 402 35.51 -21.48 -4.91
N SER A 403 34.80 -20.63 -5.68
CA SER A 403 35.31 -20.17 -7.00
C SER A 403 36.50 -19.25 -6.88
N GLY A 404 36.78 -18.71 -5.69
CA GLY A 404 37.82 -17.70 -5.51
C GLY A 404 37.45 -16.32 -6.01
N ASN A 405 36.21 -16.10 -6.45
CA ASN A 405 35.75 -14.78 -6.89
C ASN A 405 35.68 -13.78 -5.73
N TYR A 406 35.31 -14.29 -4.54
CA TYR A 406 35.19 -13.51 -3.33
C TYR A 406 35.89 -14.15 -2.15
N LYS A 407 36.34 -13.30 -1.21
CA LYS A 407 36.87 -13.71 0.08
C LYS A 407 36.04 -13.09 1.23
N ILE A 408 36.08 -13.74 2.39
CA ILE A 408 35.44 -13.21 3.60
C ILE A 408 36.23 -11.96 4.04
N ASP A 409 35.56 -10.82 4.08
CA ASP A 409 36.11 -9.55 4.58
C ASP A 409 35.73 -9.31 6.05
N ALA A 410 34.50 -9.64 6.39
CA ALA A 410 34.02 -9.62 7.78
C ALA A 410 32.96 -10.71 8.03
N GLN A 411 32.99 -11.28 9.21
CA GLN A 411 31.97 -12.22 9.66
C GLN A 411 31.63 -11.96 11.13
N ILE A 412 30.37 -11.70 11.39
CA ILE A 412 29.80 -11.51 12.73
C ILE A 412 28.72 -12.55 12.93
N ASN A 413 29.07 -13.64 13.60
CA ASN A 413 28.23 -14.82 13.72
C ASN A 413 27.74 -15.32 12.33
N LYS A 414 26.45 -15.17 12.03
CA LYS A 414 25.83 -15.60 10.77
C LYS A 414 25.62 -14.44 9.77
N SER A 415 26.08 -13.25 10.09
CA SER A 415 26.12 -12.11 9.16
C SER A 415 27.49 -12.06 8.50
N ILE A 416 27.52 -12.21 7.18
CA ILE A 416 28.77 -12.46 6.43
C ILE A 416 28.89 -11.42 5.32
N LEU A 417 30.04 -10.75 5.29
CA LEU A 417 30.44 -9.83 4.24
C LEU A 417 31.57 -10.45 3.42
N LEU A 418 31.34 -10.60 2.14
CA LEU A 418 32.37 -10.99 1.19
C LEU A 418 32.84 -9.77 0.40
N LYS A 419 34.12 -9.75 0.07
CA LYS A 419 34.75 -8.76 -0.81
C LYS A 419 35.24 -9.47 -2.05
N LYS A 420 35.08 -8.84 -3.22
CA LYS A 420 35.61 -9.31 -4.51
C LYS A 420 37.12 -9.31 -4.49
N ASN A 421 37.74 -10.36 -5.03
CA ASN A 421 39.21 -10.49 -5.11
C ASN A 421 39.83 -9.57 -6.15
#